data_56a651a48d20dc1baff9689bdd243360
#
_entry.id   56a651a48d20dc1baff9689bdd243360
#
_cell.length_a   1.000
_cell.length_b   1.000
_cell.length_c   1.000
_cell.angle_alpha   90.00
_cell.angle_beta   90.00
_cell.angle_gamma   90.00
#
_symmetry.space_group_name_H-M   'P 1'
#
loop_
_entity.id
_entity.type
_entity.pdbx_description
1 polymer ?
#
loop_
_entity_poly.entity_id
_entity_poly.type
_entity_poly.pdbx_seq_one_letter_code
_entity_poly.pdbx_strand_id
1 'polypeptide(L)'
;MTRFRMFGIHLDQFAILADNNPNDVLEMNTEINFKYADNGGKIACCAKFEFSAEQQKLMILALNCEFEIQEDDFKKLQNEGTTTIPKELLEFFAVHTIGTARGIMFCKTESTQFNNVIIPPINVSDIIRNDMVIE
;
A
#
# COMPACT_ATOMS: atom_id res chain seq x y z
N MET A 1 -13.33 5.36 18.08
CA MET A 1 -12.50 4.77 17.02
C MET A 1 -13.17 4.92 15.67
N THR A 2 -12.43 5.38 14.67
CA THR A 2 -12.97 5.55 13.32
C THR A 2 -13.22 4.19 12.65
N ARG A 3 -14.43 3.99 12.16
CA ARG A 3 -14.82 2.75 11.50
C ARG A 3 -14.62 2.89 9.99
N PHE A 4 -14.06 1.85 9.38
CA PHE A 4 -13.82 1.83 7.94
C PHE A 4 -13.89 0.41 7.40
N ARG A 5 -13.99 0.30 6.09
CA ARG A 5 -13.94 -1.01 5.40
C ARG A 5 -13.08 -0.89 4.15
N MET A 6 -12.49 -2.00 3.75
CA MET A 6 -11.85 -2.12 2.45
C MET A 6 -12.92 -2.58 1.46
N PHE A 7 -13.12 -1.88 0.36
CA PHE A 7 -14.14 -2.23 -0.61
C PHE A 7 -13.61 -2.51 -2.00
N GLY A 8 -12.32 -2.32 -2.23
CA GLY A 8 -11.74 -2.61 -3.54
C GLY A 8 -10.26 -2.93 -3.44
N ILE A 9 -9.81 -3.84 -4.29
CA ILE A 9 -8.41 -4.22 -4.45
C ILE A 9 -8.13 -4.22 -5.94
N HIS A 10 -7.11 -3.47 -6.36
CA HIS A 10 -6.73 -3.37 -7.77
C HIS A 10 -5.24 -3.63 -7.93
N LEU A 11 -4.90 -4.62 -8.75
CA LEU A 11 -3.51 -4.87 -9.11
C LEU A 11 -3.17 -3.99 -10.30
N ASP A 12 -2.30 -3.01 -10.09
CA ASP A 12 -1.93 -2.06 -11.13
C ASP A 12 -0.80 -2.56 -12.01
N GLN A 13 0.17 -3.25 -11.41
CA GLN A 13 1.33 -3.75 -12.14
C GLN A 13 1.96 -4.92 -11.40
N PHE A 14 2.31 -5.94 -12.14
CA PHE A 14 3.18 -7.01 -11.66
C PHE A 14 4.07 -7.44 -12.82
N ALA A 15 5.38 -7.45 -12.61
CA ALA A 15 6.32 -7.89 -13.63
C ALA A 15 7.57 -8.48 -12.99
N ILE A 16 8.02 -9.60 -13.53
CA ILE A 16 9.36 -10.13 -13.26
C ILE A 16 10.22 -9.67 -14.42
N LEU A 17 11.24 -8.86 -14.11
CA LEU A 17 12.04 -8.17 -15.11
C LEU A 17 13.33 -8.87 -15.45
N ALA A 18 13.86 -9.67 -14.52
CA ALA A 18 15.12 -10.39 -14.70
C ALA A 18 15.18 -11.56 -13.73
N ASP A 19 16.04 -12.52 -14.04
CA ASP A 19 16.26 -13.67 -13.16
C ASP A 19 17.02 -13.26 -11.91
N ASN A 20 16.66 -13.86 -10.79
CA ASN A 20 17.34 -13.66 -9.53
C ASN A 20 18.42 -14.72 -9.36
N ASN A 21 19.63 -14.30 -9.00
CA ASN A 21 20.66 -15.21 -8.55
C ASN A 21 20.37 -15.56 -7.07
N PRO A 22 20.24 -16.85 -6.71
CA PRO A 22 19.90 -17.23 -5.33
C PRO A 22 20.87 -16.72 -4.27
N ASN A 23 22.07 -16.35 -4.67
CA ASN A 23 23.09 -15.82 -3.74
C ASN A 23 23.05 -14.30 -3.62
N ASP A 24 22.21 -13.60 -4.42
CA ASP A 24 22.13 -12.16 -4.35
C ASP A 24 21.31 -11.70 -3.14
N VAL A 25 21.74 -10.61 -2.55
CA VAL A 25 20.98 -9.92 -1.52
C VAL A 25 19.99 -9.01 -2.21
N LEU A 26 18.70 -9.21 -1.94
CA LEU A 26 17.67 -8.38 -2.53
C LEU A 26 17.47 -7.09 -1.72
N GLU A 27 17.34 -5.99 -2.43
CA GLU A 27 16.95 -4.72 -1.87
C GLU A 27 15.49 -4.47 -2.26
N MET A 28 14.71 -3.94 -1.32
CA MET A 28 13.32 -3.60 -1.57
C MET A 28 13.12 -2.10 -1.38
N ASN A 29 12.55 -1.45 -2.38
CA ASN A 29 12.13 -0.06 -2.29
C ASN A 29 10.61 -0.03 -2.22
N THR A 30 10.07 0.72 -1.27
CA THR A 30 8.63 0.80 -1.02
C THR A 30 8.15 2.23 -1.15
N GLU A 31 7.10 2.44 -1.94
CA GLU A 31 6.43 3.74 -2.05
C GLU A 31 4.97 3.57 -1.65
N ILE A 32 4.46 4.47 -0.80
CA ILE A 32 3.06 4.47 -0.39
C ILE A 32 2.49 5.88 -0.59
N ASN A 33 1.38 5.95 -1.31
CA ASN A 33 0.68 7.21 -1.58
C ASN A 33 -0.81 7.01 -1.34
N PHE A 34 -1.49 8.10 -0.99
CA PHE A 34 -2.93 8.09 -0.78
C PHE A 34 -3.60 8.99 -1.80
N LYS A 35 -4.76 8.57 -2.30
CA LYS A 35 -5.59 9.36 -3.20
C LYS A 35 -6.97 9.48 -2.58
N TYR A 36 -7.53 10.66 -2.70
CA TYR A 36 -8.86 10.96 -2.20
C TYR A 36 -9.83 11.14 -3.36
N ALA A 37 -10.96 10.43 -3.30
CA ALA A 37 -12.05 10.65 -4.25
C ALA A 37 -13.07 11.57 -3.60
N ASP A 38 -13.49 12.61 -4.30
CA ASP A 38 -14.41 13.63 -3.78
C ASP A 38 -15.86 13.13 -3.74
N ASN A 39 -16.07 11.98 -3.08
CA ASN A 39 -17.39 11.37 -2.98
C ASN A 39 -17.62 10.69 -1.63
N GLY A 40 -17.18 11.35 -0.55
CA GLY A 40 -17.57 10.98 0.79
C GLY A 40 -16.78 9.84 1.42
N GLY A 41 -15.61 10.12 1.95
CA GLY A 41 -14.88 9.19 2.82
C GLY A 41 -14.19 8.04 2.11
N LYS A 42 -13.99 8.10 0.81
CA LYS A 42 -13.30 7.06 0.04
C LYS A 42 -11.86 7.46 -0.21
N ILE A 43 -10.95 6.60 0.22
CA ILE A 43 -9.50 6.84 0.11
C ILE A 43 -8.85 5.61 -0.46
N ALA A 44 -7.99 5.80 -1.46
CA ALA A 44 -7.18 4.72 -2.02
C ALA A 44 -5.77 4.80 -1.46
N CYS A 45 -5.27 3.66 -0.99
CA CYS A 45 -3.87 3.51 -0.59
C CYS A 45 -3.15 2.82 -1.75
N CYS A 46 -2.21 3.52 -2.37
CA CYS A 46 -1.42 3.01 -3.48
C CYS A 46 -0.06 2.60 -2.95
N ALA A 47 0.34 1.36 -3.20
CA ALA A 47 1.62 0.83 -2.76
C ALA A 47 2.39 0.26 -3.93
N LYS A 48 3.68 0.54 -3.97
CA LYS A 48 4.58 0.02 -4.99
C LYS A 48 5.82 -0.55 -4.33
N PHE A 49 6.17 -1.76 -4.73
CA PHE A 49 7.33 -2.47 -4.23
C PHE A 49 8.23 -2.82 -5.40
N GLU A 50 9.49 -2.41 -5.31
CA GLU A 50 10.48 -2.74 -6.32
C GLU A 50 11.58 -3.54 -5.67
N PHE A 51 11.89 -4.70 -6.24
CA PHE A 51 12.94 -5.59 -5.75
C PHE A 51 14.09 -5.54 -6.73
N SER A 52 15.30 -5.33 -6.21
CA SER A 52 16.50 -5.21 -7.03
C SER A 52 17.67 -5.91 -6.38
N ALA A 53 18.67 -6.22 -7.18
CA ALA A 53 19.96 -6.75 -6.74
C ALA A 53 21.02 -6.15 -7.63
N GLU A 54 22.13 -5.68 -7.03
CA GLU A 54 23.25 -5.09 -7.76
C GLU A 54 22.81 -3.99 -8.74
N GLN A 55 21.88 -3.12 -8.28
CA GLN A 55 21.34 -1.99 -9.05
C GLN A 55 20.46 -2.39 -10.23
N GLN A 56 20.14 -3.67 -10.37
CA GLN A 56 19.23 -4.14 -11.40
C GLN A 56 17.86 -4.42 -10.80
N LYS A 57 16.81 -3.89 -11.43
CA LYS A 57 15.43 -4.20 -11.02
C LYS A 57 15.07 -5.60 -11.46
N LEU A 58 14.57 -6.40 -10.54
CA LEU A 58 14.21 -7.80 -10.79
C LEU A 58 12.72 -8.02 -10.83
N MET A 59 11.95 -7.31 -10.00
CA MET A 59 10.51 -7.52 -9.89
C MET A 59 9.83 -6.25 -9.40
N ILE A 60 8.64 -5.98 -9.93
CA ILE A 60 7.82 -4.83 -9.54
C ILE A 60 6.42 -5.32 -9.22
N LEU A 61 5.87 -4.83 -8.12
CA LEU A 61 4.47 -5.02 -7.75
C LEU A 61 3.88 -3.68 -7.36
N ALA A 62 2.78 -3.31 -7.99
CA ALA A 62 2.04 -2.10 -7.64
C ALA A 62 0.56 -2.42 -7.55
N LEU A 63 -0.08 -1.94 -6.50
CA LEU A 63 -1.51 -2.16 -6.28
C LEU A 63 -2.11 -0.97 -5.57
N ASN A 64 -3.43 -0.89 -5.58
CA ASN A 64 -4.12 0.02 -4.69
C ASN A 64 -5.28 -0.69 -4.02
N CYS A 65 -5.54 -0.31 -2.79
CA CYS A 65 -6.68 -0.78 -2.02
C CYS A 65 -7.56 0.41 -1.68
N GLU A 66 -8.85 0.25 -1.89
CA GLU A 66 -9.82 1.30 -1.65
C GLU A 66 -10.52 1.09 -0.32
N PHE A 67 -10.54 2.15 0.48
CA PHE A 67 -11.15 2.14 1.82
C PHE A 67 -12.25 3.18 1.87
N GLU A 68 -13.30 2.86 2.60
CA GLU A 68 -14.41 3.78 2.84
C GLU A 68 -14.58 3.97 4.34
N ILE A 69 -14.54 5.22 4.79
CA ILE A 69 -14.76 5.56 6.18
C ILE A 69 -16.28 5.67 6.40
N GLN A 70 -16.77 5.13 7.51
CA GLN A 70 -18.17 5.18 7.86
C GLN A 70 -18.65 6.65 7.91
N GLU A 71 -19.80 6.93 7.37
CA GLU A 71 -20.29 8.29 7.13
C GLU A 71 -20.25 9.19 8.36
N ASP A 72 -20.76 8.70 9.49
CA ASP A 72 -20.80 9.51 10.72
C ASP A 72 -19.39 9.79 11.24
N ASP A 73 -18.49 8.83 11.11
CA ASP A 73 -17.09 9.03 11.54
C ASP A 73 -16.35 9.96 10.59
N PHE A 74 -16.66 9.90 9.31
CA PHE A 74 -16.06 10.80 8.32
C PHE A 74 -16.46 12.26 8.59
N LYS A 75 -17.71 12.50 8.95
CA LYS A 75 -18.19 13.85 9.28
C LYS A 75 -17.42 14.45 10.46
N LYS A 76 -16.97 13.63 11.40
CA LYS A 76 -16.20 14.08 12.55
C LYS A 76 -14.79 14.55 12.16
N LEU A 77 -14.32 14.16 11.00
CA LEU A 77 -13.01 14.55 10.49
C LEU A 77 -13.07 15.85 9.69
N GLN A 78 -14.27 16.36 9.43
CA GLN A 78 -14.48 17.58 8.67
C GLN A 78 -14.62 18.78 9.60
N ASN A 79 -13.97 19.87 9.25
CA ASN A 79 -14.04 21.11 10.02
C ASN A 79 -13.85 22.30 9.08
N GLU A 80 -14.88 23.13 8.95
CA GLU A 80 -14.84 24.38 8.18
C GLU A 80 -14.31 24.23 6.75
N GLY A 81 -14.83 23.21 6.03
CA GLY A 81 -14.45 22.97 4.64
C GLY A 81 -13.15 22.19 4.46
N THR A 82 -12.52 21.81 5.55
CA THR A 82 -11.27 21.05 5.54
C THR A 82 -11.53 19.66 6.13
N THR A 83 -11.02 18.62 5.48
CA THR A 83 -11.08 17.26 6.01
C THR A 83 -9.68 16.82 6.38
N THR A 84 -9.49 16.35 7.62
CA THR A 84 -8.21 15.85 8.06
C THR A 84 -8.31 14.35 8.34
N ILE A 85 -7.55 13.56 7.60
CA ILE A 85 -7.46 12.13 7.83
C ILE A 85 -6.26 11.89 8.74
N PRO A 86 -6.48 11.40 9.98
CA PRO A 86 -5.38 11.24 10.93
C PRO A 86 -4.32 10.27 10.43
N LYS A 87 -3.08 10.54 10.77
CA LYS A 87 -1.93 9.70 10.45
C LYS A 87 -2.17 8.25 10.87
N GLU A 88 -2.74 8.02 12.04
CA GLU A 88 -3.00 6.69 12.57
C GLU A 88 -3.95 5.90 11.68
N LEU A 89 -4.94 6.57 11.09
CA LEU A 89 -5.89 5.92 10.18
C LEU A 89 -5.21 5.57 8.85
N LEU A 90 -4.37 6.47 8.35
CA LEU A 90 -3.58 6.20 7.15
C LEU A 90 -2.64 5.01 7.36
N GLU A 91 -2.06 4.87 8.56
CA GLU A 91 -1.22 3.73 8.91
C GLU A 91 -2.02 2.41 8.86
N PHE A 92 -3.26 2.41 9.35
CA PHE A 92 -4.12 1.22 9.24
C PHE A 92 -4.37 0.85 7.78
N PHE A 93 -4.68 1.84 6.93
CA PHE A 93 -4.87 1.60 5.50
C PHE A 93 -3.61 0.99 4.87
N ALA A 94 -2.44 1.52 5.22
CA ALA A 94 -1.18 1.03 4.70
C ALA A 94 -0.89 -0.40 5.15
N VAL A 95 -1.14 -0.73 6.41
CA VAL A 95 -0.91 -2.09 6.94
C VAL A 95 -1.77 -3.10 6.18
N HIS A 96 -3.04 -2.78 5.95
CA HIS A 96 -3.94 -3.66 5.20
C HIS A 96 -3.50 -3.81 3.75
N THR A 97 -3.06 -2.71 3.13
CA THR A 97 -2.59 -2.72 1.74
C THR A 97 -1.32 -3.56 1.59
N ILE A 98 -0.38 -3.41 2.51
CA ILE A 98 0.88 -4.19 2.51
C ILE A 98 0.58 -5.67 2.70
N GLY A 99 -0.34 -6.02 3.61
CA GLY A 99 -0.74 -7.41 3.80
C GLY A 99 -1.37 -8.01 2.56
N THR A 100 -2.22 -7.23 1.88
CA THR A 100 -2.82 -7.63 0.61
C THR A 100 -1.75 -7.83 -0.47
N ALA A 101 -0.79 -6.91 -0.55
CA ALA A 101 0.33 -7.02 -1.48
C ALA A 101 1.14 -8.28 -1.25
N ARG A 102 1.39 -8.62 0.00
CA ARG A 102 2.13 -9.83 0.38
C ARG A 102 1.46 -11.08 -0.16
N GLY A 103 0.14 -11.16 -0.01
CA GLY A 103 -0.64 -12.30 -0.53
C GLY A 103 -0.68 -12.36 -2.04
N ILE A 104 -0.88 -11.22 -2.69
CA ILE A 104 -0.90 -11.15 -4.16
C ILE A 104 0.45 -11.58 -4.72
N MET A 105 1.55 -11.07 -4.15
CA MET A 105 2.88 -11.43 -4.62
C MET A 105 3.15 -12.92 -4.48
N PHE A 106 2.74 -13.51 -3.36
CA PHE A 106 2.90 -14.94 -3.16
C PHE A 106 2.18 -15.74 -4.25
N CYS A 107 0.95 -15.35 -4.59
CA CYS A 107 0.18 -16.01 -5.64
C CYS A 107 0.79 -15.79 -7.02
N LYS A 108 1.21 -14.57 -7.32
CA LYS A 108 1.75 -14.22 -8.64
C LYS A 108 3.13 -14.83 -8.90
N THR A 109 3.87 -15.20 -7.87
CA THR A 109 5.20 -15.78 -8.02
C THR A 109 5.19 -17.31 -7.94
N GLU A 110 4.03 -17.95 -7.84
CA GLU A 110 3.95 -19.41 -7.85
C GLU A 110 4.66 -19.98 -9.06
N SER A 111 5.40 -21.06 -8.85
CA SER A 111 6.21 -21.74 -9.88
C SER A 111 7.35 -20.88 -10.44
N THR A 112 7.69 -19.80 -9.79
CA THR A 112 8.85 -18.98 -10.15
C THR A 112 9.90 -19.03 -9.05
N GLN A 113 11.12 -18.59 -9.36
CA GLN A 113 12.20 -18.51 -8.38
C GLN A 113 11.99 -17.43 -7.32
N PHE A 114 10.99 -16.57 -7.50
CA PHE A 114 10.68 -15.50 -6.55
C PHE A 114 9.63 -15.89 -5.51
N ASN A 115 9.11 -17.12 -5.55
CA ASN A 115 8.01 -17.51 -4.65
C ASN A 115 8.40 -17.49 -3.17
N ASN A 116 9.67 -17.63 -2.86
CA ASN A 116 10.17 -17.53 -1.49
C ASN A 116 10.57 -16.10 -1.07
N VAL A 117 10.39 -15.13 -1.96
CA VAL A 117 10.60 -13.72 -1.63
C VAL A 117 9.30 -13.18 -1.02
N ILE A 118 9.36 -12.81 0.24
CA ILE A 118 8.19 -12.35 0.99
C ILE A 118 8.41 -10.89 1.39
N ILE A 119 7.41 -10.05 1.19
CA ILE A 119 7.47 -8.67 1.68
C ILE A 119 7.56 -8.73 3.20
N PRO A 120 8.65 -8.18 3.79
CA PRO A 120 8.83 -8.26 5.25
C PRO A 120 7.87 -7.34 5.99
N PRO A 121 7.75 -7.48 7.31
CA PRO A 121 7.05 -6.48 8.11
C PRO A 121 7.64 -5.10 7.89
N ILE A 122 6.77 -4.11 7.71
CA ILE A 122 7.17 -2.73 7.44
C ILE A 122 6.63 -1.85 8.56
N ASN A 123 7.50 -1.01 9.12
CA ASN A 123 7.06 -0.02 10.09
C ASN A 123 6.46 1.16 9.33
N VAL A 124 5.15 1.18 9.21
CA VAL A 124 4.44 2.20 8.41
C VAL A 124 4.61 3.61 8.98
N SER A 125 4.86 3.74 10.28
CA SER A 125 5.08 5.06 10.88
C SER A 125 6.36 5.73 10.41
N ASP A 126 7.31 4.96 9.87
CA ASP A 126 8.51 5.52 9.24
C ASP A 126 8.24 6.09 7.86
N ILE A 127 7.16 5.66 7.22
CA ILE A 127 6.79 6.10 5.87
C ILE A 127 5.72 7.20 5.95
N ILE A 128 4.70 6.99 6.77
CA ILE A 128 3.59 7.92 6.92
C ILE A 128 3.88 8.83 8.10
N ARG A 129 4.16 10.10 7.80
CA ARG A 129 4.65 11.04 8.80
C ARG A 129 3.64 12.09 9.20
N ASN A 130 2.64 12.32 8.37
CA ASN A 130 1.71 13.43 8.56
C ASN A 130 0.28 13.00 8.31
N ASP A 131 -0.65 13.74 8.89
CA ASP A 131 -2.07 13.63 8.54
C ASP A 131 -2.26 14.03 7.08
N MET A 132 -3.33 13.56 6.47
CA MET A 132 -3.71 13.96 5.13
C MET A 132 -4.79 15.06 5.25
N VAL A 133 -4.49 16.24 4.74
CA VAL A 133 -5.42 17.38 4.78
C VAL A 133 -6.00 17.60 3.39
N ILE A 134 -7.33 17.62 3.32
CA ILE A 134 -8.08 17.81 2.07
C ILE A 134 -8.89 19.09 2.20
N GLU A 135 -8.66 20.01 1.32
CA GLU A 135 -9.36 21.29 1.30
C GLU A 135 -10.49 21.37 0.28
#